data_51d1a3d6857caadb4e1d3b7db1a9a2a7
#
_entry.id   51d1a3d6857caadb4e1d3b7db1a9a2a7
#
_cell.length_a   1.000
_cell.length_b   1.000
_cell.length_c   1.000
_cell.angle_alpha   90.00
_cell.angle_beta   90.00
_cell.angle_gamma   90.00
#
_symmetry.space_group_name_H-M   'P 1'
#
loop_
_entity.id
_entity.type
_entity.pdbx_description
1 polymer ?
#
loop_
_entity_poly.entity_id
_entity_poly.type
_entity_poly.pdbx_seq_one_letter_code
_entity_poly.pdbx_strand_id
1 'polypeptide(L)'
;MSLRITTPLPRSSAPPLITRLAKSFYKCKDAACSVLLKYLMMKINILFGAALMSMLMACAPTENKENMTPQEEKNHVVETIMARRSIRKYKAEPVAREVMTQILDCGINAPNGQNKQSWEIRVVDNSELLAEMSKAMGEAHPQIGMAKDCFRGAPVMVFIARDPSYDFSAYDCGLLAQNMMLSAWSMGVGSVCLGSPVRFLTDNDLCKPLVEKLGFSEGYQLSLCVGFGYADETPDAKPRDKQKYRFVD
;
A
#
# COMPACT_ATOMS: atom_id res chain seq x y z
N MET A 1 57.50 -30.63 -37.14
CA MET A 1 57.66 -30.06 -38.50
C MET A 1 56.26 -29.69 -39.01
N SER A 2 56.03 -28.41 -39.11
CA SER A 2 54.79 -27.72 -39.40
C SER A 2 54.35 -27.86 -40.83
N LEU A 3 53.04 -27.83 -41.09
CA LEU A 3 52.47 -27.16 -42.28
C LEU A 3 50.99 -26.87 -42.07
N ARG A 4 50.71 -25.59 -41.79
CA ARG A 4 49.39 -24.99 -41.91
C ARG A 4 49.09 -24.75 -43.39
N ILE A 5 47.93 -25.16 -43.84
CA ILE A 5 47.35 -24.69 -45.11
C ILE A 5 46.08 -23.93 -44.80
N THR A 6 46.10 -22.61 -44.95
CA THR A 6 44.99 -21.70 -44.91
C THR A 6 44.56 -21.43 -46.35
N THR A 7 43.36 -21.80 -46.73
CA THR A 7 42.71 -21.32 -47.95
C THR A 7 41.63 -20.31 -47.59
N PRO A 8 41.61 -19.10 -48.18
CA PRO A 8 40.56 -18.12 -47.92
C PRO A 8 39.33 -18.37 -48.82
N LEU A 9 38.14 -18.30 -48.21
CA LEU A 9 36.84 -18.30 -48.88
C LEU A 9 36.63 -17.01 -49.68
N PRO A 10 36.03 -17.06 -50.89
CA PRO A 10 35.76 -15.91 -51.71
C PRO A 10 34.66 -15.05 -51.12
N ARG A 11 34.91 -13.72 -50.93
CA ARG A 11 33.91 -12.71 -50.57
C ARG A 11 32.98 -12.44 -51.74
N SER A 12 31.72 -12.84 -51.65
CA SER A 12 30.64 -12.41 -52.57
C SER A 12 30.36 -10.93 -52.35
N SER A 13 30.56 -10.11 -53.36
CA SER A 13 30.46 -8.64 -53.34
C SER A 13 29.07 -8.13 -53.79
N ALA A 14 27.99 -8.87 -53.56
CA ALA A 14 26.65 -8.42 -53.87
C ALA A 14 25.92 -8.03 -52.56
N PRO A 15 25.35 -6.81 -52.47
CA PRO A 15 24.54 -6.44 -51.31
C PRO A 15 23.25 -7.24 -51.27
N PRO A 16 22.72 -7.53 -50.07
CA PRO A 16 21.51 -8.33 -49.92
C PRO A 16 20.32 -7.72 -50.65
N LEU A 17 19.44 -8.55 -51.15
CA LEU A 17 18.28 -8.21 -51.96
C LEU A 17 17.44 -7.04 -51.42
N ILE A 18 17.32 -6.98 -50.12
CA ILE A 18 16.63 -5.91 -49.35
C ILE A 18 17.26 -4.52 -49.62
N THR A 19 18.57 -4.45 -49.72
CA THR A 19 19.29 -3.16 -49.98
C THR A 19 19.13 -2.69 -51.41
N ARG A 20 18.94 -3.60 -52.36
CA ARG A 20 18.64 -3.24 -53.77
C ARG A 20 17.20 -2.77 -53.93
N LEU A 21 16.24 -3.37 -53.27
CA LEU A 21 14.84 -2.95 -53.26
C LEU A 21 14.68 -1.58 -52.60
N ALA A 22 15.33 -1.31 -51.46
CA ALA A 22 15.28 -0.01 -50.82
C ALA A 22 15.79 1.17 -51.69
N LYS A 23 16.85 0.95 -52.48
CA LYS A 23 17.37 1.99 -53.40
C LYS A 23 16.47 2.26 -54.61
N SER A 24 15.64 1.27 -55.07
CA SER A 24 14.70 1.46 -56.20
C SER A 24 13.48 2.29 -55.77
N PHE A 25 13.10 2.23 -54.49
CA PHE A 25 11.89 2.90 -53.98
C PHE A 25 12.07 4.41 -53.70
N TYR A 26 13.31 4.89 -53.59
CA TYR A 26 13.58 6.31 -53.30
C TYR A 26 13.32 7.25 -54.52
N LYS A 27 12.95 6.71 -55.67
CA LYS A 27 12.73 7.49 -56.90
C LYS A 27 11.24 7.70 -57.27
N CYS A 28 10.29 7.16 -56.49
CA CYS A 28 8.89 7.35 -56.83
C CYS A 28 8.30 8.57 -56.09
N LYS A 29 7.96 9.61 -56.85
CA LYS A 29 7.45 10.91 -56.35
C LYS A 29 5.90 10.97 -56.25
N ASP A 30 5.20 9.91 -56.61
CA ASP A 30 3.72 9.92 -56.63
C ASP A 30 3.10 9.49 -55.30
N ALA A 31 2.18 10.33 -54.79
CA ALA A 31 1.48 10.11 -53.54
C ALA A 31 0.75 8.75 -53.48
N ALA A 32 0.23 8.23 -54.61
CA ALA A 32 -0.43 6.95 -54.71
C ALA A 32 0.50 5.77 -54.45
N CYS A 33 1.75 5.84 -54.91
CA CYS A 33 2.77 4.82 -54.72
C CYS A 33 3.21 4.73 -53.23
N SER A 34 3.26 5.88 -52.54
CA SER A 34 3.58 5.95 -51.12
C SER A 34 2.52 5.25 -50.23
N VAL A 35 1.24 5.40 -50.56
CA VAL A 35 0.14 4.76 -49.80
C VAL A 35 0.13 3.26 -50.03
N LEU A 36 0.32 2.82 -51.26
CA LEU A 36 0.36 1.41 -51.64
C LEU A 36 1.55 0.69 -50.96
N LEU A 37 2.67 1.35 -50.87
CA LEU A 37 3.88 0.84 -50.21
C LEU A 37 3.69 0.70 -48.71
N LYS A 38 3.08 1.68 -48.05
CA LYS A 38 2.74 1.58 -46.62
C LYS A 38 1.79 0.45 -46.33
N TYR A 39 0.78 0.23 -47.19
CA TYR A 39 -0.18 -0.85 -47.05
C TYR A 39 0.48 -2.24 -47.25
N LEU A 40 1.40 -2.35 -48.21
CA LEU A 40 2.14 -3.59 -48.47
C LEU A 40 3.10 -3.94 -47.34
N MET A 41 3.82 -2.93 -46.79
CA MET A 41 4.71 -3.11 -45.64
C MET A 41 3.95 -3.48 -44.34
N MET A 42 2.74 -2.93 -44.16
CA MET A 42 1.89 -3.28 -43.03
C MET A 42 1.39 -4.77 -43.12
N LYS A 43 1.05 -5.23 -44.30
CA LYS A 43 0.67 -6.65 -44.54
C LYS A 43 1.83 -7.61 -44.39
N ILE A 44 3.03 -7.25 -44.82
CA ILE A 44 4.24 -8.05 -44.66
C ILE A 44 4.60 -8.18 -43.18
N ASN A 45 4.52 -7.10 -42.39
CA ASN A 45 4.76 -7.13 -40.94
C ASN A 45 3.74 -7.98 -40.19
N ILE A 46 2.46 -7.99 -40.62
CA ILE A 46 1.43 -8.84 -40.02
C ILE A 46 1.70 -10.34 -40.35
N LEU A 47 2.12 -10.66 -41.58
CA LEU A 47 2.44 -12.04 -41.97
C LEU A 47 3.72 -12.56 -41.26
N PHE A 48 4.75 -11.71 -41.14
CA PHE A 48 5.96 -12.09 -40.39
C PHE A 48 5.72 -12.18 -38.86
N GLY A 49 4.87 -11.31 -38.30
CA GLY A 49 4.47 -11.37 -36.91
C GLY A 49 3.68 -12.65 -36.60
N ALA A 50 2.77 -13.05 -37.47
CA ALA A 50 2.00 -14.28 -37.30
C ALA A 50 2.86 -15.55 -37.45
N ALA A 51 3.83 -15.58 -38.37
CA ALA A 51 4.74 -16.70 -38.55
C ALA A 51 5.75 -16.83 -37.36
N LEU A 52 6.19 -15.71 -36.79
CA LEU A 52 7.07 -15.73 -35.64
C LEU A 52 6.33 -16.16 -34.36
N MET A 53 5.05 -15.78 -34.24
CA MET A 53 4.23 -16.15 -33.07
C MET A 53 3.83 -17.65 -33.14
N SER A 54 3.63 -18.23 -34.32
CA SER A 54 3.37 -19.67 -34.44
C SER A 54 4.62 -20.54 -34.19
N MET A 55 5.81 -20.03 -34.48
CA MET A 55 7.09 -20.71 -34.14
C MET A 55 7.43 -20.68 -32.68
N LEU A 56 7.06 -19.61 -31.95
CA LEU A 56 7.26 -19.51 -30.51
C LEU A 56 6.28 -20.37 -29.70
N MET A 57 5.09 -20.69 -30.25
CA MET A 57 4.16 -21.59 -29.58
C MET A 57 4.52 -23.08 -29.73
N ALA A 58 5.39 -23.45 -30.68
CA ALA A 58 5.80 -24.84 -30.87
C ALA A 58 6.94 -25.31 -29.96
N CYS A 59 7.55 -24.41 -29.22
CA CYS A 59 8.65 -24.70 -28.25
C CYS A 59 8.27 -24.42 -26.78
N ALA A 60 6.99 -24.29 -26.45
CA ALA A 60 6.59 -24.31 -25.05
C ALA A 60 6.73 -25.76 -24.54
N PRO A 61 7.50 -26.03 -23.46
CA PRO A 61 7.50 -27.34 -22.84
C PRO A 61 6.06 -27.64 -22.43
N THR A 62 5.54 -28.78 -22.83
CA THR A 62 4.30 -29.34 -22.27
C THR A 62 4.58 -29.59 -20.80
N GLU A 63 4.21 -28.63 -19.94
CA GLU A 63 4.09 -28.89 -18.51
C GLU A 63 3.08 -30.02 -18.35
N ASN A 64 3.60 -31.18 -17.93
CA ASN A 64 2.75 -32.22 -17.37
C ASN A 64 1.89 -31.57 -16.31
N LYS A 65 0.58 -31.48 -16.56
CA LYS A 65 -0.40 -31.26 -15.51
C LYS A 65 -0.41 -32.51 -14.63
N GLU A 66 0.64 -32.69 -13.83
CA GLU A 66 0.52 -33.47 -12.62
C GLU A 66 -0.60 -32.87 -11.79
N ASN A 67 -1.51 -33.68 -11.34
CA ASN A 67 -2.62 -33.36 -10.45
C ASN A 67 -2.10 -32.51 -9.28
N MET A 68 -2.01 -31.22 -9.46
CA MET A 68 -1.91 -30.28 -8.33
C MET A 68 -3.26 -30.35 -7.63
N THR A 69 -3.27 -30.99 -6.47
CA THR A 69 -4.31 -30.71 -5.47
C THR A 69 -4.46 -29.19 -5.39
N PRO A 70 -5.68 -28.65 -5.39
CA PRO A 70 -5.90 -27.22 -5.27
C PRO A 70 -5.15 -26.78 -4.01
N GLN A 71 -3.98 -26.16 -4.18
CA GLN A 71 -3.31 -25.47 -3.10
C GLN A 71 -4.31 -24.36 -2.75
N GLU A 72 -4.88 -24.41 -1.55
CA GLU A 72 -5.76 -23.34 -1.08
C GLU A 72 -4.99 -22.04 -1.27
N GLU A 73 -5.41 -21.26 -2.26
CA GLU A 73 -4.80 -19.98 -2.58
C GLU A 73 -4.95 -19.11 -1.34
N LYS A 74 -3.83 -18.84 -0.65
CA LYS A 74 -3.85 -18.11 0.61
C LYS A 74 -4.50 -16.75 0.41
N ASN A 75 -5.61 -16.51 1.07
CA ASN A 75 -6.27 -15.22 1.02
C ASN A 75 -5.56 -14.25 1.97
N HIS A 76 -4.64 -13.46 1.43
CA HIS A 76 -3.83 -12.52 2.18
C HIS A 76 -4.63 -11.52 3.02
N VAL A 77 -5.84 -11.16 2.60
CA VAL A 77 -6.71 -10.27 3.37
C VAL A 77 -7.17 -10.96 4.64
N VAL A 78 -7.65 -12.21 4.51
CA VAL A 78 -8.08 -13.01 5.67
C VAL A 78 -6.90 -13.26 6.62
N GLU A 79 -5.73 -13.63 6.08
CA GLU A 79 -4.52 -13.83 6.87
C GLU A 79 -4.14 -12.56 7.66
N THR A 80 -4.15 -11.40 7.02
CA THR A 80 -3.85 -10.11 7.65
C THR A 80 -4.82 -9.81 8.79
N ILE A 81 -6.13 -9.98 8.55
CA ILE A 81 -7.17 -9.77 9.57
C ILE A 81 -6.95 -10.69 10.77
N MET A 82 -6.69 -11.98 10.52
CA MET A 82 -6.53 -12.98 11.58
C MET A 82 -5.19 -12.87 12.31
N ALA A 83 -4.13 -12.42 11.64
CA ALA A 83 -2.79 -12.31 12.20
C ALA A 83 -2.55 -11.00 12.97
N ARG A 84 -3.22 -9.90 12.58
CA ARG A 84 -3.00 -8.59 13.20
C ARG A 84 -3.17 -8.64 14.73
N ARG A 85 -2.22 -8.02 15.43
CA ARG A 85 -2.24 -7.86 16.90
C ARG A 85 -2.13 -6.38 17.28
N SER A 86 -2.62 -6.06 18.49
CA SER A 86 -2.37 -4.76 19.11
C SER A 86 -0.98 -4.75 19.72
N ILE A 87 -0.07 -3.98 19.16
CA ILE A 87 1.32 -3.84 19.59
C ILE A 87 1.43 -2.67 20.56
N ARG A 88 2.09 -2.90 21.70
CA ARG A 88 2.26 -1.92 22.79
C ARG A 88 3.70 -1.76 23.24
N LYS A 89 4.64 -2.44 22.55
CA LYS A 89 6.07 -2.27 22.67
C LYS A 89 6.64 -2.11 21.28
N TYR A 90 7.46 -1.11 21.10
CA TYR A 90 7.98 -0.71 19.80
C TYR A 90 9.50 -0.61 19.84
N LYS A 91 10.13 -0.93 18.71
CA LYS A 91 11.54 -0.68 18.47
C LYS A 91 11.78 0.84 18.37
N ALA A 92 12.99 1.28 18.69
CA ALA A 92 13.39 2.68 18.53
C ALA A 92 13.67 3.05 17.05
N GLU A 93 13.02 2.39 16.11
CA GLU A 93 13.16 2.59 14.69
C GLU A 93 12.01 3.48 14.19
N PRO A 94 12.31 4.61 13.49
CA PRO A 94 11.28 5.49 12.99
C PRO A 94 10.53 4.83 11.82
N VAL A 95 9.23 5.06 11.73
CA VAL A 95 8.44 4.69 10.55
C VAL A 95 8.58 5.81 9.52
N ALA A 96 9.03 5.46 8.31
CA ALA A 96 9.19 6.41 7.23
C ALA A 96 7.86 7.08 6.88
N ARG A 97 7.88 8.38 6.57
CA ARG A 97 6.65 9.14 6.22
C ARG A 97 5.97 8.60 4.97
N GLU A 98 6.73 8.05 4.03
CA GLU A 98 6.22 7.40 2.82
C GLU A 98 5.37 6.17 3.16
N VAL A 99 5.81 5.36 4.12
CA VAL A 99 5.06 4.21 4.64
C VAL A 99 3.80 4.68 5.36
N MET A 100 3.92 5.71 6.20
CA MET A 100 2.76 6.30 6.87
C MET A 100 1.76 6.88 5.88
N THR A 101 2.20 7.52 4.80
CA THR A 101 1.33 8.03 3.74
C THR A 101 0.53 6.91 3.10
N GLN A 102 1.16 5.78 2.76
CA GLN A 102 0.45 4.62 2.21
C GLN A 102 -0.60 4.06 3.19
N ILE A 103 -0.27 4.01 4.48
CA ILE A 103 -1.20 3.58 5.53
C ILE A 103 -2.40 4.54 5.61
N LEU A 104 -2.18 5.84 5.55
CA LEU A 104 -3.21 6.86 5.57
C LEU A 104 -4.10 6.79 4.31
N ASP A 105 -3.50 6.61 3.14
CA ASP A 105 -4.21 6.43 1.88
C ASP A 105 -5.14 5.20 1.93
N CYS A 106 -4.70 4.09 2.49
CA CYS A 106 -5.56 2.94 2.76
C CYS A 106 -6.68 3.28 3.75
N GLY A 107 -6.37 4.09 4.77
CA GLY A 107 -7.34 4.54 5.76
C GLY A 107 -8.49 5.31 5.14
N ILE A 108 -8.18 6.36 4.37
CA ILE A 108 -9.20 7.24 3.76
C ILE A 108 -10.03 6.54 2.68
N ASN A 109 -9.59 5.37 2.19
CA ASN A 109 -10.38 4.51 1.31
C ASN A 109 -11.43 3.66 2.05
N ALA A 110 -11.55 3.78 3.37
CA ALA A 110 -12.62 3.13 4.11
C ALA A 110 -13.99 3.65 3.66
N PRO A 111 -15.04 2.80 3.66
CA PRO A 111 -16.39 3.27 3.43
C PRO A 111 -16.78 4.29 4.51
N ASN A 112 -17.51 5.30 4.11
CA ASN A 112 -18.02 6.33 5.02
C ASN A 112 -19.41 6.79 4.59
N GLY A 113 -20.21 7.27 5.55
CA GLY A 113 -21.59 7.61 5.30
C GLY A 113 -21.73 8.73 4.28
N GLN A 114 -22.44 8.44 3.17
CA GLN A 114 -22.72 9.38 2.07
C GLN A 114 -21.44 10.02 1.45
N ASN A 115 -20.28 9.41 1.63
CA ASN A 115 -18.99 9.97 1.26
C ASN A 115 -18.73 11.36 1.86
N LYS A 116 -19.24 11.62 3.06
CA LYS A 116 -19.06 12.91 3.74
C LYS A 116 -17.64 13.13 4.25
N GLN A 117 -16.88 12.03 4.45
CA GLN A 117 -15.52 12.11 4.97
C GLN A 117 -15.46 12.99 6.23
N SER A 118 -16.38 12.73 7.16
CA SER A 118 -16.66 13.51 8.37
C SER A 118 -15.59 13.29 9.47
N TRP A 119 -14.34 13.18 9.06
CA TRP A 119 -13.17 13.00 9.91
C TRP A 119 -12.02 13.90 9.44
N GLU A 120 -11.17 14.25 10.39
CA GLU A 120 -9.87 14.84 10.15
C GLU A 120 -8.78 14.02 10.82
N ILE A 121 -7.60 13.97 10.19
CA ILE A 121 -6.47 13.16 10.62
C ILE A 121 -5.29 14.07 10.88
N ARG A 122 -4.61 13.89 12.02
CA ARG A 122 -3.32 14.52 12.31
C ARG A 122 -2.32 13.46 12.71
N VAL A 123 -1.15 13.50 12.10
CA VAL A 123 -0.05 12.58 12.37
C VAL A 123 1.03 13.31 13.13
N VAL A 124 1.43 12.76 14.26
CA VAL A 124 2.52 13.29 15.08
C VAL A 124 3.62 12.23 15.14
N ASP A 125 4.74 12.52 14.48
CA ASP A 125 6.00 11.77 14.51
C ASP A 125 7.13 12.55 15.23
N ASN A 126 6.77 13.67 15.85
CA ASN A 126 7.67 14.48 16.67
C ASN A 126 7.70 13.93 18.09
N SER A 127 8.83 13.34 18.47
CA SER A 127 9.03 12.69 19.78
C SER A 127 8.90 13.67 20.96
N GLU A 128 9.31 14.94 20.78
CA GLU A 128 9.22 15.96 21.82
C GLU A 128 7.77 16.33 22.11
N LEU A 129 6.95 16.51 21.05
CA LEU A 129 5.53 16.79 21.20
C LEU A 129 4.79 15.61 21.83
N LEU A 130 5.12 14.37 21.44
CA LEU A 130 4.53 13.17 22.06
C LEU A 130 4.91 13.05 23.53
N ALA A 131 6.16 13.37 23.89
CA ALA A 131 6.60 13.39 25.28
C ALA A 131 5.91 14.49 26.08
N GLU A 132 5.74 15.71 25.52
CA GLU A 132 5.00 16.82 26.11
C GLU A 132 3.54 16.42 26.40
N MET A 133 2.86 15.81 25.42
CA MET A 133 1.49 15.30 25.59
C MET A 133 1.40 14.23 26.66
N SER A 134 2.32 13.27 26.67
CA SER A 134 2.37 12.19 27.66
C SER A 134 2.58 12.73 29.08
N LYS A 135 3.48 13.70 29.23
CA LYS A 135 3.73 14.39 30.50
C LYS A 135 2.47 15.13 30.98
N ALA A 136 1.85 15.92 30.13
CA ALA A 136 0.63 16.65 30.45
C ALA A 136 -0.52 15.74 30.87
N MET A 137 -0.74 14.62 30.16
CA MET A 137 -1.73 13.61 30.56
C MET A 137 -1.42 13.01 31.95
N GLY A 138 -0.15 12.73 32.24
CA GLY A 138 0.27 12.23 33.55
C GLY A 138 0.04 13.23 34.69
N GLU A 139 0.31 14.51 34.43
CA GLU A 139 0.10 15.61 35.41
C GLU A 139 -1.39 15.92 35.61
N ALA A 140 -2.18 15.86 34.52
CA ALA A 140 -3.63 16.05 34.57
C ALA A 140 -4.37 14.92 35.31
N HIS A 141 -3.82 13.72 35.28
CA HIS A 141 -4.45 12.52 35.85
C HIS A 141 -3.50 11.71 36.75
N PRO A 142 -2.93 12.32 37.83
CA PRO A 142 -1.89 11.69 38.64
C PRO A 142 -2.36 10.40 39.34
N GLN A 143 -3.66 10.25 39.58
CA GLN A 143 -4.27 9.06 40.17
C GLN A 143 -4.33 7.88 39.19
N ILE A 144 -4.11 8.12 37.88
CA ILE A 144 -4.16 7.10 36.83
C ILE A 144 -2.75 6.80 36.36
N GLY A 145 -2.09 5.82 36.98
CA GLY A 145 -0.67 5.53 36.70
C GLY A 145 -0.30 5.28 35.25
N MET A 146 -1.28 4.83 34.43
CA MET A 146 -1.08 4.64 32.98
C MET A 146 -1.24 5.91 32.13
N ALA A 147 -1.67 7.04 32.69
CA ALA A 147 -1.96 8.23 31.88
C ALA A 147 -0.71 8.76 31.17
N LYS A 148 0.42 8.83 31.86
CA LYS A 148 1.72 9.24 31.30
C LYS A 148 2.30 8.29 30.25
N ASP A 149 1.83 7.04 30.21
CA ASP A 149 2.27 6.00 29.26
C ASP A 149 1.13 5.59 28.31
N CYS A 150 0.18 6.48 28.10
CA CYS A 150 -1.04 6.18 27.37
C CYS A 150 -0.77 5.90 25.88
N PHE A 151 0.27 6.49 25.30
CA PHE A 151 0.70 6.25 23.92
C PHE A 151 1.52 4.96 23.74
N ARG A 152 1.86 4.26 24.83
CA ARG A 152 2.60 2.98 24.80
C ARG A 152 3.98 3.08 24.14
N GLY A 153 4.60 4.26 24.15
CA GLY A 153 5.89 4.48 23.48
C GLY A 153 5.84 4.39 21.96
N ALA A 154 4.65 4.49 21.33
CA ALA A 154 4.53 4.50 19.89
C ALA A 154 5.29 5.70 19.28
N PRO A 155 6.21 5.48 18.30
CA PRO A 155 6.98 6.55 17.69
C PRO A 155 6.14 7.46 16.80
N VAL A 156 4.98 6.97 16.32
CA VAL A 156 4.03 7.75 15.54
C VAL A 156 2.64 7.61 16.14
N MET A 157 1.99 8.75 16.37
CA MET A 157 0.59 8.79 16.79
C MET A 157 -0.27 9.44 15.72
N VAL A 158 -1.35 8.77 15.36
CA VAL A 158 -2.41 9.30 14.50
C VAL A 158 -3.59 9.68 15.38
N PHE A 159 -3.97 10.96 15.34
CA PHE A 159 -5.12 11.51 16.02
C PHE A 159 -6.24 11.69 15.00
N ILE A 160 -7.41 11.15 15.30
CA ILE A 160 -8.58 11.20 14.43
C ILE A 160 -9.68 11.98 15.14
N ALA A 161 -10.09 13.09 14.56
CA ALA A 161 -11.22 13.87 15.00
C ALA A 161 -12.43 13.60 14.09
N ARG A 162 -13.63 13.74 14.64
CA ARG A 162 -14.91 13.56 13.95
C ARG A 162 -15.71 14.87 13.90
N ASP A 163 -16.54 15.03 12.92
CA ASP A 163 -17.61 16.01 12.91
C ASP A 163 -18.79 15.48 13.74
N PRO A 164 -19.05 16.02 14.96
CA PRO A 164 -20.13 15.55 15.82
C PRO A 164 -21.53 15.89 15.29
N SER A 165 -21.66 16.79 14.32
CA SER A 165 -22.93 17.12 13.68
C SER A 165 -23.45 16.02 12.75
N TYR A 166 -22.60 15.03 12.42
CA TYR A 166 -22.94 13.89 11.58
C TYR A 166 -22.98 12.59 12.38
N ASP A 167 -24.15 11.98 12.48
CA ASP A 167 -24.41 10.82 13.35
C ASP A 167 -23.50 9.61 13.08
N PHE A 168 -23.09 9.40 11.83
CA PHE A 168 -22.24 8.26 11.46
C PHE A 168 -20.74 8.53 11.59
N SER A 169 -20.33 9.75 11.92
CA SER A 169 -18.92 10.15 11.96
C SER A 169 -18.06 9.28 12.89
N ALA A 170 -18.60 8.82 14.00
CA ALA A 170 -17.88 7.94 14.92
C ALA A 170 -17.62 6.54 14.31
N TYR A 171 -18.59 6.01 13.54
CA TYR A 171 -18.43 4.74 12.81
C TYR A 171 -17.41 4.89 11.69
N ASP A 172 -17.49 6.00 10.94
CA ASP A 172 -16.56 6.33 9.86
C ASP A 172 -15.12 6.40 10.37
N CYS A 173 -14.88 7.03 11.54
CA CYS A 173 -13.57 7.05 12.19
C CYS A 173 -13.06 5.64 12.55
N GLY A 174 -13.95 4.76 13.00
CA GLY A 174 -13.61 3.36 13.32
C GLY A 174 -13.22 2.57 12.08
N LEU A 175 -13.96 2.71 10.98
CA LEU A 175 -13.68 2.06 9.70
C LEU A 175 -12.33 2.52 9.12
N LEU A 176 -12.10 3.84 9.13
CA LEU A 176 -10.85 4.46 8.73
C LEU A 176 -9.67 3.91 9.54
N ALA A 177 -9.78 3.89 10.87
CA ALA A 177 -8.75 3.38 11.76
C ALA A 177 -8.47 1.89 11.50
N GLN A 178 -9.51 1.07 11.25
CA GLN A 178 -9.33 -0.35 10.95
C GLN A 178 -8.57 -0.57 9.64
N ASN A 179 -8.90 0.17 8.57
CA ASN A 179 -8.15 0.08 7.31
C ASN A 179 -6.68 0.46 7.51
N MET A 180 -6.38 1.53 8.24
CA MET A 180 -4.99 1.89 8.58
C MET A 180 -4.27 0.77 9.33
N MET A 181 -4.91 0.14 10.32
CA MET A 181 -4.27 -0.90 11.11
C MET A 181 -4.03 -2.19 10.31
N LEU A 182 -4.89 -2.54 9.36
CA LEU A 182 -4.72 -3.70 8.49
C LEU A 182 -3.62 -3.46 7.46
N SER A 183 -3.60 -2.29 6.82
CA SER A 183 -2.55 -1.93 5.86
C SER A 183 -1.19 -1.83 6.54
N ALA A 184 -1.11 -1.24 7.74
CA ALA A 184 0.11 -1.20 8.53
C ALA A 184 0.66 -2.61 8.80
N TRP A 185 -0.20 -3.52 9.24
CA TRP A 185 0.19 -4.91 9.51
C TRP A 185 0.73 -5.61 8.27
N SER A 186 0.08 -5.44 7.12
CA SER A 186 0.56 -6.02 5.85
C SER A 186 1.91 -5.46 5.38
N MET A 187 2.28 -4.26 5.86
CA MET A 187 3.57 -3.60 5.61
C MET A 187 4.60 -3.85 6.72
N GLY A 188 4.32 -4.75 7.69
CA GLY A 188 5.22 -5.05 8.80
C GLY A 188 5.23 -3.98 9.91
N VAL A 189 4.32 -3.02 9.89
CA VAL A 189 4.18 -1.98 10.92
C VAL A 189 3.12 -2.41 11.94
N GLY A 190 3.53 -2.47 13.20
CA GLY A 190 2.65 -2.73 14.33
C GLY A 190 1.77 -1.52 14.66
N SER A 191 0.58 -1.77 15.21
CA SER A 191 -0.32 -0.69 15.61
C SER A 191 -1.14 -1.03 16.85
N VAL A 192 -1.65 0.00 17.51
CA VAL A 192 -2.62 -0.12 18.59
C VAL A 192 -3.67 0.98 18.52
N CYS A 193 -4.93 0.59 18.60
CA CYS A 193 -6.05 1.52 18.73
C CYS A 193 -6.22 1.92 20.20
N LEU A 194 -6.27 3.22 20.48
CA LEU A 194 -6.26 3.81 21.80
C LEU A 194 -7.41 4.80 21.98
N GLY A 195 -8.37 4.48 22.86
CA GLY A 195 -9.43 5.39 23.27
C GLY A 195 -9.06 6.23 24.50
N SER A 196 -8.22 5.70 25.39
CA SER A 196 -7.86 6.39 26.64
C SER A 196 -7.19 7.74 26.43
N PRO A 197 -6.25 7.94 25.45
CA PRO A 197 -5.65 9.25 25.19
C PRO A 197 -6.68 10.32 24.86
N VAL A 198 -7.75 9.97 24.13
CA VAL A 198 -8.83 10.92 23.80
C VAL A 198 -9.36 11.54 25.07
N ARG A 199 -9.80 10.70 26.01
CA ARG A 199 -10.35 11.14 27.27
C ARG A 199 -9.34 11.96 28.07
N PHE A 200 -8.10 11.49 28.22
CA PHE A 200 -7.07 12.19 29.03
C PHE A 200 -6.63 13.54 28.43
N LEU A 201 -6.72 13.68 27.12
CA LEU A 201 -6.40 14.93 26.43
C LEU A 201 -7.56 15.94 26.47
N THR A 202 -8.81 15.47 26.54
CA THR A 202 -10.00 16.34 26.43
C THR A 202 -10.63 16.70 27.77
N ASP A 203 -10.43 15.88 28.82
CA ASP A 203 -11.08 16.06 30.12
C ASP A 203 -10.39 17.08 31.03
N ASN A 204 -9.27 17.70 30.60
CA ASN A 204 -8.50 18.60 31.46
C ASN A 204 -7.90 19.78 30.69
N ASP A 205 -8.00 20.97 31.25
CA ASP A 205 -7.50 22.22 30.65
C ASP A 205 -5.97 22.21 30.44
N LEU A 206 -5.21 21.45 31.24
CA LEU A 206 -3.76 21.33 31.08
C LEU A 206 -3.36 20.76 29.72
N CYS A 207 -4.16 19.86 29.18
CA CYS A 207 -3.90 19.23 27.88
C CYS A 207 -4.48 20.02 26.67
N LYS A 208 -5.39 20.96 26.94
CA LYS A 208 -6.10 21.70 25.89
C LYS A 208 -5.17 22.42 24.89
N PRO A 209 -4.11 23.15 25.30
CA PRO A 209 -3.22 23.79 24.34
C PRO A 209 -2.49 22.79 23.41
N LEU A 210 -2.28 21.56 23.89
CA LEU A 210 -1.65 20.50 23.10
C LEU A 210 -2.60 19.89 22.07
N VAL A 211 -3.89 19.80 22.41
CA VAL A 211 -4.94 19.41 21.46
C VAL A 211 -5.13 20.51 20.41
N GLU A 212 -5.09 21.78 20.81
CA GLU A 212 -5.16 22.91 19.87
C GLU A 212 -3.99 22.94 18.88
N LYS A 213 -2.77 22.55 19.32
CA LYS A 213 -1.61 22.38 18.41
C LYS A 213 -1.86 21.38 17.28
N LEU A 214 -2.77 20.43 17.45
CA LEU A 214 -3.14 19.49 16.37
C LEU A 214 -3.87 20.19 15.21
N GLY A 215 -4.48 21.36 15.44
CA GLY A 215 -5.05 22.20 14.42
C GLY A 215 -6.23 21.54 13.69
N PHE A 216 -7.12 20.85 14.39
CA PHE A 216 -8.39 20.41 13.85
C PHE A 216 -9.31 21.61 13.58
N SER A 217 -10.18 21.47 12.59
CA SER A 217 -11.18 22.49 12.27
C SER A 217 -12.13 22.72 13.44
N GLU A 218 -12.65 23.96 13.53
CA GLU A 218 -13.62 24.32 14.56
C GLU A 218 -14.84 23.37 14.54
N GLY A 219 -15.26 22.95 15.72
CA GLY A 219 -16.37 22.01 15.90
C GLY A 219 -15.98 20.53 15.83
N TYR A 220 -14.82 20.18 15.27
CA TYR A 220 -14.36 18.80 15.28
C TYR A 220 -13.94 18.36 16.69
N GLN A 221 -14.21 17.10 17.01
CA GLN A 221 -13.91 16.50 18.31
C GLN A 221 -12.98 15.31 18.15
N LEU A 222 -11.91 15.27 18.95
CA LEU A 222 -11.04 14.11 19.00
C LEU A 222 -11.85 12.85 19.34
N SER A 223 -11.75 11.82 18.52
CA SER A 223 -12.56 10.60 18.60
C SER A 223 -11.74 9.34 18.87
N LEU A 224 -10.57 9.23 18.27
CA LEU A 224 -9.74 8.03 18.33
C LEU A 224 -8.27 8.37 18.13
N CYS A 225 -7.39 7.59 18.77
CA CYS A 225 -5.95 7.64 18.52
C CYS A 225 -5.46 6.26 18.08
N VAL A 226 -4.50 6.21 17.16
CA VAL A 226 -3.83 4.98 16.77
C VAL A 226 -2.32 5.20 16.85
N GLY A 227 -1.63 4.34 17.62
CA GLY A 227 -0.17 4.31 17.68
C GLY A 227 0.38 3.36 16.62
N PHE A 228 1.47 3.75 15.97
CA PHE A 228 2.19 2.96 14.95
C PHE A 228 3.68 2.90 15.27
N GLY A 229 4.31 1.78 14.88
CA GLY A 229 5.75 1.55 15.01
C GLY A 229 6.12 0.11 14.71
N TYR A 230 7.40 -0.18 14.55
CA TYR A 230 7.86 -1.56 14.39
C TYR A 230 7.76 -2.32 15.71
N ALA A 231 7.14 -3.51 15.66
CA ALA A 231 6.86 -4.29 16.86
C ALA A 231 8.15 -4.79 17.55
N ASP A 232 8.21 -4.63 18.88
CA ASP A 232 9.20 -5.23 19.77
C ASP A 232 8.55 -6.24 20.74
N GLU A 233 7.43 -6.81 20.32
CA GLU A 233 6.71 -7.86 21.01
C GLU A 233 5.93 -8.72 20.02
N THR A 234 5.60 -9.95 20.44
CA THR A 234 4.76 -10.87 19.66
C THR A 234 3.63 -11.37 20.55
N PRO A 235 2.56 -10.59 20.74
CA PRO A 235 1.47 -10.96 21.62
C PRO A 235 0.60 -12.06 21.04
N ASP A 236 0.14 -12.98 21.91
CA ASP A 236 -0.79 -14.04 21.54
C ASP A 236 -2.14 -13.52 21.07
N ALA A 237 -2.80 -14.32 20.24
CA ALA A 237 -4.18 -14.07 19.85
C ALA A 237 -5.12 -14.27 21.05
N LYS A 238 -5.90 -13.26 21.38
CA LYS A 238 -6.95 -13.39 22.40
C LYS A 238 -8.14 -14.14 21.81
N PRO A 239 -8.80 -15.00 22.59
CA PRO A 239 -10.00 -15.74 22.16
C PRO A 239 -11.11 -14.79 21.75
N ARG A 240 -11.93 -15.22 20.80
CA ARG A 240 -13.14 -14.52 20.36
C ARG A 240 -14.36 -15.39 20.66
N ASP A 241 -15.38 -14.77 21.20
CA ASP A 241 -16.64 -15.42 21.51
C ASP A 241 -17.47 -15.59 20.24
N LYS A 242 -17.52 -16.83 19.75
CA LYS A 242 -18.29 -17.19 18.54
C LYS A 242 -19.80 -17.24 18.77
N GLN A 243 -20.27 -17.16 20.02
CA GLN A 243 -21.70 -17.12 20.34
C GLN A 243 -22.31 -15.72 20.11
N LYS A 244 -21.46 -14.70 19.81
CA LYS A 244 -21.92 -13.32 19.56
C LYS A 244 -22.50 -13.11 18.16
N TYR A 245 -22.48 -14.13 17.30
CA TYR A 245 -23.19 -14.09 16.02
C TYR A 245 -23.98 -15.38 15.80
N ARG A 246 -25.09 -15.29 15.09
CA ARG A 246 -25.92 -16.41 14.66
C ARG A 246 -26.64 -16.07 13.37
N PHE A 247 -26.97 -17.09 12.59
CA PHE A 247 -27.92 -16.95 11.50
C PHE A 247 -29.33 -16.87 12.08
N VAL A 248 -30.18 -16.08 11.46
CA VAL A 248 -31.61 -15.94 11.80
C VAL A 248 -32.34 -16.42 10.55
N ASP A 249 -33.06 -17.54 10.70
CA ASP A 249 -33.85 -18.18 9.64
C ASP A 249 -35.30 -17.69 9.66
#